data_47012cdb03c08761e154d3f2ca39d5fc
#
_entry.id   47012cdb03c08761e154d3f2ca39d5fc
#
_cell.length_a   1.000
_cell.length_b   1.000
_cell.length_c   1.000
_cell.angle_alpha   90.00
_cell.angle_beta   90.00
_cell.angle_gamma   90.00
#
_symmetry.space_group_name_H-M   'P 1'
#
loop_
_entity.id
_entity.type
_entity.pdbx_description
1 polymer ?
#
loop_
_entity_poly.entity_id
_entity_poly.type
_entity_poly.pdbx_seq_one_letter_code
_entity_poly.pdbx_strand_id
1 'polypeptide(L)'
;MDIFIYSDESGVFDNIHNEIFVFGGLMFLSSKEMDDAMRLYAHAEQIVRKEEHLEDCCEAKASILSNKSKGKLFRSLNRFHKFGVVVTQRQLHKDIFAEKKSKQRYLDYAFKITVKRQFEKFIKEGKINKEESITLHFYVDEHTTATNGRYELKEALEQEFKIGTFNYNYQKYFPLIFKNLKKFI
;
A
#
# COMPACT_ATOMS: atom_id res chain seq x y z
N MET A 1 3.82 19.29 -5.17
CA MET A 1 3.20 18.05 -5.72
C MET A 1 2.69 17.22 -4.58
N ASP A 2 1.49 16.62 -4.71
CA ASP A 2 0.92 15.68 -3.72
C ASP A 2 0.90 14.29 -4.32
N ILE A 3 1.42 13.31 -3.56
CA ILE A 3 1.45 11.89 -3.95
C ILE A 3 0.62 11.11 -2.95
N PHE A 4 -0.31 10.31 -3.44
CA PHE A 4 -1.26 9.55 -2.63
C PHE A 4 -0.92 8.06 -2.70
N ILE A 5 -0.75 7.42 -1.55
CA ILE A 5 -0.30 6.04 -1.41
C ILE A 5 -1.35 5.28 -0.62
N TYR A 6 -2.04 4.36 -1.27
CA TYR A 6 -3.03 3.46 -0.66
C TYR A 6 -2.44 2.08 -0.59
N SER A 7 -2.52 1.44 0.56
CA SER A 7 -1.99 0.09 0.75
C SER A 7 -2.85 -0.73 1.68
N ASP A 8 -2.95 -2.00 1.34
CA ASP A 8 -3.60 -3.03 2.12
C ASP A 8 -2.74 -4.29 2.15
N GLU A 9 -3.03 -5.20 3.08
CA GLU A 9 -2.34 -6.46 3.26
C GLU A 9 -3.22 -7.66 2.93
N SER A 10 -2.58 -8.75 2.54
CA SER A 10 -3.24 -10.03 2.29
C SER A 10 -2.44 -11.19 2.88
N GLY A 11 -3.13 -12.04 3.61
CA GLY A 11 -2.56 -13.16 4.33
C GLY A 11 -2.33 -12.87 5.81
N VAL A 12 -2.03 -13.92 6.56
CA VAL A 12 -1.64 -13.82 7.98
C VAL A 12 -0.12 -13.94 8.08
N PHE A 13 0.51 -13.00 8.79
CA PHE A 13 1.97 -13.01 8.97
C PHE A 13 2.35 -13.76 10.25
N ASP A 14 2.42 -15.11 10.17
CA ASP A 14 2.70 -15.96 11.32
C ASP A 14 3.52 -17.23 11.01
N ASN A 15 3.84 -17.47 9.74
CA ASN A 15 4.56 -18.65 9.26
C ASN A 15 3.81 -20.00 9.49
N ILE A 16 2.52 -19.98 9.83
CA ILE A 16 1.70 -21.15 10.10
C ILE A 16 0.58 -21.27 9.08
N HIS A 17 -0.23 -20.21 8.94
CA HIS A 17 -1.46 -20.23 8.15
C HIS A 17 -1.24 -19.97 6.67
N ASN A 18 -0.25 -19.16 6.33
CA ASN A 18 0.02 -18.78 4.93
C ASN A 18 1.49 -18.95 4.58
N GLU A 19 1.76 -19.48 3.40
CA GLU A 19 3.11 -19.52 2.84
C GLU A 19 3.58 -18.12 2.39
N ILE A 20 2.63 -17.33 1.89
CA ILE A 20 2.85 -16.02 1.29
C ILE A 20 2.08 -14.97 2.07
N PHE A 21 2.74 -13.85 2.35
CA PHE A 21 2.12 -12.62 2.81
C PHE A 21 2.40 -11.53 1.79
N VAL A 22 1.42 -10.67 1.52
CA VAL A 22 1.52 -9.63 0.48
C VAL A 22 1.13 -8.28 1.05
N PHE A 23 1.96 -7.27 0.82
CA PHE A 23 1.49 -5.89 0.78
C PHE A 23 1.24 -5.50 -0.67
N GLY A 24 0.12 -4.84 -0.93
CA GLY A 24 -0.20 -4.32 -2.24
C GLY A 24 -0.85 -2.95 -2.16
N GLY A 25 -0.75 -2.18 -3.23
CA GLY A 25 -1.36 -0.87 -3.23
C GLY A 25 -1.27 -0.12 -4.54
N LEU A 26 -1.75 1.11 -4.46
CA LEU A 26 -1.78 2.08 -5.56
C LEU A 26 -1.04 3.34 -5.14
N MET A 27 -0.37 3.95 -6.09
CA MET A 27 0.29 5.24 -5.91
C MET A 27 -0.16 6.19 -7.03
N PHE A 28 -0.67 7.35 -6.64
CA PHE A 28 -1.15 8.39 -7.55
C PHE A 28 -0.27 9.62 -7.43
N LEU A 29 0.14 10.15 -8.57
CA LEU A 29 1.03 11.32 -8.64
C LEU A 29 0.27 12.65 -8.61
N SER A 30 -1.05 12.61 -8.49
CA SER A 30 -1.91 13.79 -8.32
C SER A 30 -3.28 13.40 -7.76
N SER A 31 -4.01 14.36 -7.18
CA SER A 31 -5.40 14.19 -6.79
C SER A 31 -6.31 13.84 -7.98
N LYS A 32 -6.02 14.40 -9.16
CA LYS A 32 -6.77 14.07 -10.37
C LYS A 32 -6.64 12.59 -10.76
N GLU A 33 -5.44 12.02 -10.71
CA GLU A 33 -5.25 10.57 -10.94
C GLU A 33 -6.01 9.72 -9.93
N MET A 34 -5.99 10.13 -8.66
CA MET A 34 -6.71 9.47 -7.58
C MET A 34 -8.23 9.50 -7.84
N ASP A 35 -8.80 10.67 -8.16
CA ASP A 35 -10.24 10.84 -8.43
C ASP A 35 -10.66 10.04 -9.67
N ASP A 36 -9.83 10.01 -10.71
CA ASP A 36 -10.06 9.21 -11.91
C ASP A 36 -10.07 7.71 -11.58
N ALA A 37 -9.14 7.25 -10.75
CA ALA A 37 -9.08 5.86 -10.30
C ALA A 37 -10.32 5.48 -9.49
N MET A 38 -10.74 6.32 -8.56
CA MET A 38 -11.93 6.11 -7.74
C MET A 38 -13.19 5.96 -8.61
N ARG A 39 -13.37 6.84 -9.60
CA ARG A 39 -14.53 6.77 -10.53
C ARG A 39 -14.52 5.48 -11.35
N LEU A 40 -13.37 5.08 -11.88
CA LEU A 40 -13.25 3.85 -12.67
C LEU A 40 -13.46 2.60 -11.83
N TYR A 41 -12.93 2.59 -10.61
CA TYR A 41 -13.13 1.49 -9.69
C TYR A 41 -14.60 1.35 -9.27
N ALA A 42 -15.23 2.45 -8.86
CA ALA A 42 -16.65 2.47 -8.48
C ALA A 42 -17.55 2.00 -9.61
N HIS A 43 -17.29 2.43 -10.86
CA HIS A 43 -18.04 1.93 -12.01
C HIS A 43 -17.86 0.42 -12.22
N ALA A 44 -16.62 -0.07 -12.13
CA ALA A 44 -16.34 -1.51 -12.27
C ALA A 44 -16.97 -2.32 -11.13
N GLU A 45 -16.95 -1.79 -9.90
CA GLU A 45 -17.57 -2.41 -8.74
C GLU A 45 -19.09 -2.52 -8.89
N GLN A 46 -19.77 -1.49 -9.37
CA GLN A 46 -21.22 -1.54 -9.63
C GLN A 46 -21.58 -2.66 -10.62
N ILE A 47 -20.76 -2.86 -11.67
CA ILE A 47 -20.95 -3.95 -12.62
C ILE A 47 -20.75 -5.30 -11.92
N VAL A 48 -19.68 -5.44 -11.15
CA VAL A 48 -19.35 -6.67 -10.43
C VAL A 48 -20.44 -7.01 -9.41
N ARG A 49 -20.96 -6.03 -8.66
CA ARG A 49 -22.07 -6.23 -7.71
C ARG A 49 -23.30 -6.83 -8.37
N LYS A 50 -23.67 -6.30 -9.55
CA LYS A 50 -24.81 -6.84 -10.33
C LYS A 50 -24.56 -8.26 -10.82
N GLU A 51 -23.35 -8.56 -11.31
CA GLU A 51 -23.00 -9.88 -11.84
C GLU A 51 -22.89 -10.96 -10.76
N GLU A 52 -22.39 -10.58 -9.57
CA GLU A 52 -22.23 -11.50 -8.43
C GLU A 52 -23.46 -11.49 -7.48
N HIS A 53 -24.53 -10.75 -7.84
CA HIS A 53 -25.75 -10.61 -7.04
C HIS A 53 -25.50 -10.20 -5.57
N LEU A 54 -24.55 -9.27 -5.38
CA LEU A 54 -24.23 -8.75 -4.05
C LEU A 54 -25.26 -7.70 -3.61
N GLU A 55 -25.72 -7.82 -2.38
CA GLU A 55 -26.56 -6.80 -1.76
C GLU A 55 -25.78 -5.49 -1.54
N ASP A 56 -26.48 -4.35 -1.56
CA ASP A 56 -25.85 -3.02 -1.41
C ASP A 56 -25.11 -2.84 -0.08
N CYS A 57 -25.56 -3.53 0.97
CA CYS A 57 -24.92 -3.50 2.29
C CYS A 57 -23.68 -4.39 2.41
N CYS A 58 -23.44 -5.30 1.45
CA CYS A 58 -22.31 -6.22 1.49
C CYS A 58 -21.08 -5.60 0.85
N GLU A 59 -19.93 -5.68 1.52
CA GLU A 59 -18.64 -5.31 0.94
C GLU A 59 -18.24 -6.31 -0.15
N ALA A 60 -17.74 -5.83 -1.30
CA ALA A 60 -17.26 -6.66 -2.39
C ALA A 60 -15.86 -7.25 -2.09
N LYS A 61 -15.75 -8.09 -1.07
CA LYS A 61 -14.48 -8.69 -0.64
C LYS A 61 -13.93 -9.65 -1.68
N ALA A 62 -12.62 -9.62 -1.88
CA ALA A 62 -11.95 -10.54 -2.80
C ALA A 62 -12.18 -12.03 -2.46
N SER A 63 -12.45 -12.37 -1.19
CA SER A 63 -12.74 -13.75 -0.76
C SER A 63 -14.04 -14.32 -1.32
N ILE A 64 -15.03 -13.46 -1.61
CA ILE A 64 -16.36 -13.88 -2.11
C ILE A 64 -16.52 -13.71 -3.62
N LEU A 65 -15.66 -12.90 -4.26
CA LEU A 65 -15.76 -12.63 -5.69
C LEU A 65 -15.17 -13.77 -6.54
N SER A 66 -15.76 -14.00 -7.71
CA SER A 66 -15.18 -14.86 -8.73
C SER A 66 -13.86 -14.30 -9.27
N ASN A 67 -12.99 -15.15 -9.81
CA ASN A 67 -11.74 -14.69 -10.43
C ASN A 67 -11.97 -13.76 -11.63
N LYS A 68 -13.08 -13.93 -12.34
CA LYS A 68 -13.49 -13.04 -13.44
C LYS A 68 -13.77 -11.63 -12.92
N SER A 69 -14.52 -11.52 -11.84
CA SER A 69 -14.86 -10.25 -11.20
C SER A 69 -13.66 -9.57 -10.56
N LYS A 70 -12.81 -10.31 -9.84
CA LYS A 70 -11.50 -9.80 -9.37
C LYS A 70 -10.68 -9.23 -10.52
N GLY A 71 -10.62 -9.95 -11.64
CA GLY A 71 -9.92 -9.49 -12.84
C GLY A 71 -10.52 -8.22 -13.45
N LYS A 72 -11.83 -8.00 -13.37
CA LYS A 72 -12.46 -6.75 -13.83
C LYS A 72 -12.04 -5.57 -12.96
N LEU A 73 -12.15 -5.71 -11.63
CA LEU A 73 -11.74 -4.69 -10.68
C LEU A 73 -10.24 -4.34 -10.85
N PHE A 74 -9.39 -5.35 -10.95
CA PHE A 74 -7.97 -5.14 -11.16
C PHE A 74 -7.65 -4.41 -12.47
N ARG A 75 -8.33 -4.77 -13.57
CA ARG A 75 -8.13 -4.14 -14.89
C ARG A 75 -8.64 -2.71 -14.97
N SER A 76 -9.68 -2.35 -14.22
CA SER A 76 -10.16 -0.96 -14.17
C SER A 76 -9.08 0.03 -13.74
N LEU A 77 -8.10 -0.46 -12.97
CA LEU A 77 -6.98 0.30 -12.42
C LEU A 77 -5.66 0.08 -13.19
N ASN A 78 -5.67 -0.52 -14.40
CA ASN A 78 -4.43 -0.88 -15.09
C ASN A 78 -3.56 0.31 -15.48
N ARG A 79 -4.15 1.45 -15.74
CA ARG A 79 -3.41 2.66 -16.13
C ARG A 79 -2.69 3.36 -14.97
N PHE A 80 -3.02 2.98 -13.73
CA PHE A 80 -2.43 3.58 -12.54
C PHE A 80 -1.26 2.76 -12.00
N HIS A 81 -0.44 3.42 -11.19
CA HIS A 81 0.76 2.81 -10.64
C HIS A 81 0.41 1.87 -9.48
N LYS A 82 0.66 0.60 -9.69
CA LYS A 82 0.54 -0.44 -8.68
C LYS A 82 1.91 -0.73 -8.11
N PHE A 83 1.97 -0.99 -6.82
CA PHE A 83 3.16 -1.50 -6.15
C PHE A 83 2.80 -2.66 -5.25
N GLY A 84 3.79 -3.43 -4.85
CA GLY A 84 3.59 -4.52 -3.91
C GLY A 84 4.87 -5.25 -3.59
N VAL A 85 4.82 -5.98 -2.49
CA VAL A 85 5.86 -6.91 -2.07
C VAL A 85 5.23 -8.23 -1.68
N VAL A 86 5.83 -9.30 -2.14
CA VAL A 86 5.48 -10.67 -1.78
C VAL A 86 6.53 -11.19 -0.82
N VAL A 87 6.10 -11.59 0.35
CA VAL A 87 6.97 -12.16 1.39
C VAL A 87 6.72 -13.67 1.46
N THR A 88 7.73 -14.45 1.08
CA THR A 88 7.72 -15.92 1.26
C THR A 88 8.11 -16.22 2.70
N GLN A 89 7.13 -16.47 3.56
CA GLN A 89 7.32 -16.55 5.01
C GLN A 89 8.29 -17.66 5.43
N ARG A 90 8.31 -18.79 4.71
CA ARG A 90 9.21 -19.92 4.98
C ARG A 90 10.69 -19.60 4.80
N GLN A 91 11.00 -18.53 4.04
CA GLN A 91 12.39 -18.09 3.79
C GLN A 91 12.88 -17.09 4.84
N LEU A 92 12.01 -16.67 5.75
CA LEU A 92 12.37 -15.73 6.80
C LEU A 92 13.03 -16.43 7.99
N HIS A 93 13.90 -15.69 8.65
CA HIS A 93 14.51 -16.16 9.89
C HIS A 93 13.45 -16.35 10.98
N LYS A 94 13.55 -17.46 11.75
CA LYS A 94 12.53 -17.83 12.75
C LYS A 94 12.35 -16.78 13.84
N ASP A 95 13.41 -16.03 14.17
CA ASP A 95 13.37 -14.98 15.19
C ASP A 95 12.41 -13.83 14.85
N ILE A 96 12.10 -13.65 13.55
CA ILE A 96 11.10 -12.65 13.13
C ILE A 96 9.72 -13.02 13.69
N PHE A 97 9.43 -14.30 13.82
CA PHE A 97 8.14 -14.80 14.31
C PHE A 97 8.08 -14.99 15.82
N ALA A 98 9.23 -14.90 16.53
CA ALA A 98 9.31 -15.16 17.97
C ALA A 98 8.51 -14.14 18.80
N GLU A 99 8.56 -12.86 18.40
CA GLU A 99 7.90 -11.78 19.11
C GLU A 99 7.01 -10.94 18.18
N LYS A 100 5.92 -10.40 18.74
CA LYS A 100 5.03 -9.48 18.05
C LYS A 100 5.77 -8.26 17.50
N LYS A 101 6.68 -7.71 18.27
CA LYS A 101 7.49 -6.53 17.92
C LYS A 101 8.42 -6.82 16.73
N SER A 102 9.03 -8.00 16.68
CA SER A 102 9.89 -8.41 15.56
C SER A 102 9.10 -8.57 14.27
N LYS A 103 7.90 -9.17 14.32
CA LYS A 103 6.97 -9.26 13.19
C LYS A 103 6.63 -7.86 12.65
N GLN A 104 6.22 -6.95 13.54
CA GLN A 104 5.84 -5.60 13.15
C GLN A 104 6.99 -4.84 12.49
N ARG A 105 8.17 -4.86 13.10
CA ARG A 105 9.36 -4.22 12.52
C ARG A 105 9.71 -4.74 11.13
N TYR A 106 9.56 -6.04 10.92
CA TYR A 106 9.79 -6.63 9.61
C TYR A 106 8.76 -6.14 8.58
N LEU A 107 7.48 -6.11 8.94
CA LEU A 107 6.40 -5.63 8.08
C LEU A 107 6.57 -4.15 7.74
N ASP A 108 6.88 -3.31 8.72
CA ASP A 108 7.15 -1.88 8.52
C ASP A 108 8.35 -1.68 7.58
N TYR A 109 9.39 -2.48 7.74
CA TYR A 109 10.56 -2.46 6.86
C TYR A 109 10.19 -2.88 5.43
N ALA A 110 9.46 -3.98 5.26
CA ALA A 110 9.05 -4.49 3.94
C ALA A 110 8.17 -3.46 3.19
N PHE A 111 7.22 -2.86 3.89
CA PHE A 111 6.38 -1.80 3.35
C PHE A 111 7.20 -0.57 2.95
N LYS A 112 8.02 -0.06 3.87
CA LYS A 112 8.87 1.11 3.66
C LYS A 112 9.77 0.95 2.43
N ILE A 113 10.48 -0.18 2.31
CA ILE A 113 11.38 -0.45 1.18
C ILE A 113 10.59 -0.53 -0.13
N THR A 114 9.39 -1.08 -0.11
CA THR A 114 8.56 -1.19 -1.31
C THR A 114 8.11 0.18 -1.82
N VAL A 115 7.63 1.03 -0.93
CA VAL A 115 7.27 2.42 -1.27
C VAL A 115 8.48 3.19 -1.77
N LYS A 116 9.62 3.08 -1.07
CA LYS A 116 10.87 3.72 -1.47
C LYS A 116 11.29 3.33 -2.89
N ARG A 117 11.32 2.04 -3.20
CA ARG A 117 11.69 1.55 -4.54
C ARG A 117 10.78 2.08 -5.64
N GLN A 118 9.47 2.18 -5.36
CA GLN A 118 8.53 2.74 -6.32
C GLN A 118 8.78 4.25 -6.51
N PHE A 119 9.08 4.97 -5.43
CA PHE A 119 9.42 6.39 -5.48
C PHE A 119 10.71 6.62 -6.26
N GLU A 120 11.76 5.84 -6.02
CA GLU A 120 13.03 5.88 -6.75
C GLU A 120 12.83 5.62 -8.24
N LYS A 121 11.96 4.66 -8.58
CA LYS A 121 11.59 4.38 -9.97
C LYS A 121 10.96 5.60 -10.63
N PHE A 122 10.06 6.30 -9.95
CA PHE A 122 9.43 7.51 -10.50
C PHE A 122 10.42 8.65 -10.70
N ILE A 123 11.38 8.84 -9.79
CA ILE A 123 12.46 9.80 -9.97
C ILE A 123 13.29 9.44 -11.21
N LYS A 124 13.67 8.16 -11.34
CA LYS A 124 14.45 7.66 -12.48
C LYS A 124 13.72 7.81 -13.81
N GLU A 125 12.40 7.63 -13.82
CA GLU A 125 11.54 7.81 -14.99
C GLU A 125 11.20 9.28 -15.28
N GLY A 126 11.68 10.23 -14.48
CA GLY A 126 11.39 11.66 -14.61
C GLY A 126 9.95 12.06 -14.28
N LYS A 127 9.18 11.16 -13.63
CA LYS A 127 7.80 11.43 -13.20
C LYS A 127 7.72 12.28 -11.94
N ILE A 128 8.76 12.21 -11.13
CA ILE A 128 8.92 12.99 -9.91
C ILE A 128 10.22 13.76 -10.01
N ASN A 129 10.14 15.07 -9.85
CA ASN A 129 11.33 15.91 -9.70
C ASN A 129 11.67 16.01 -8.21
N LYS A 130 12.81 15.46 -7.82
CA LYS A 130 13.29 15.46 -6.43
C LYS A 130 13.52 16.87 -5.85
N GLU A 131 13.66 17.89 -6.69
CA GLU A 131 13.86 19.28 -6.26
C GLU A 131 12.53 20.01 -5.96
N GLU A 132 11.40 19.45 -6.38
CA GLU A 132 10.09 20.02 -6.10
C GLU A 132 9.66 19.79 -4.65
N SER A 133 8.74 20.62 -4.18
CA SER A 133 8.05 20.41 -2.92
C SER A 133 7.03 19.27 -3.07
N ILE A 134 7.21 18.19 -2.34
CA ILE A 134 6.36 16.99 -2.41
C ILE A 134 5.80 16.70 -1.04
N THR A 135 4.49 16.45 -0.98
CA THR A 135 3.80 15.95 0.21
C THR A 135 3.33 14.51 -0.06
N LEU A 136 3.65 13.60 0.84
CA LEU A 136 3.25 12.20 0.75
C LEU A 136 2.04 11.93 1.64
N HIS A 137 0.94 11.46 1.05
CA HIS A 137 -0.28 11.11 1.75
C HIS A 137 -0.40 9.59 1.83
N PHE A 138 -0.25 9.03 3.03
CA PHE A 138 -0.35 7.59 3.26
C PHE A 138 -1.73 7.21 3.79
N TYR A 139 -2.36 6.27 3.13
CA TYR A 139 -3.61 5.61 3.51
C TYR A 139 -3.32 4.12 3.65
N VAL A 140 -3.14 3.68 4.87
CA VAL A 140 -2.78 2.30 5.19
C VAL A 140 -3.83 1.73 6.14
N ASP A 141 -4.26 0.50 5.92
CA ASP A 141 -5.19 -0.15 6.85
C ASP A 141 -4.51 -0.39 8.21
N GLU A 142 -5.32 -0.38 9.24
CA GLU A 142 -4.85 -0.63 10.60
C GLU A 142 -4.46 -2.10 10.73
N HIS A 143 -3.16 -2.36 10.90
CA HIS A 143 -2.74 -3.64 11.43
C HIS A 143 -3.32 -3.81 12.84
N THR A 144 -4.08 -4.85 13.07
CA THR A 144 -4.79 -5.15 14.33
C THR A 144 -3.86 -5.43 15.52
N THR A 145 -2.59 -5.14 15.40
CA THR A 145 -1.57 -5.43 16.38
C THR A 145 -1.17 -4.20 17.16
N ALA A 146 -1.83 -3.98 18.28
CA ALA A 146 -1.45 -3.06 19.36
C ALA A 146 -1.35 -1.55 19.00
N THR A 147 -1.78 -0.75 19.93
CA THR A 147 -1.88 0.71 19.97
C THR A 147 -0.62 1.51 19.55
N ASN A 148 0.54 0.86 19.42
CA ASN A 148 1.81 1.51 19.11
C ASN A 148 2.33 1.28 17.67
N GLY A 149 1.77 0.33 16.92
CA GLY A 149 2.32 -0.04 15.61
C GLY A 149 2.20 1.04 14.52
N ARG A 150 1.20 1.90 14.57
CA ARG A 150 1.05 3.02 13.64
C ARG A 150 2.10 4.10 13.78
N TYR A 151 2.48 4.34 15.01
CA TYR A 151 3.46 5.37 15.32
C TYR A 151 4.82 4.97 14.74
N GLU A 152 5.20 3.70 14.92
CA GLU A 152 6.47 3.16 14.43
C GLU A 152 6.55 3.20 12.88
N LEU A 153 5.48 2.82 12.16
CA LEU A 153 5.46 2.89 10.69
C LEU A 153 5.59 4.33 10.19
N LYS A 154 4.84 5.26 10.76
CA LYS A 154 4.91 6.68 10.41
C LYS A 154 6.33 7.22 10.62
N GLU A 155 6.93 6.96 11.78
CA GLU A 155 8.29 7.38 12.07
C GLU A 155 9.31 6.74 11.12
N ALA A 156 9.17 5.46 10.83
CA ALA A 156 10.05 4.76 9.91
C ALA A 156 9.99 5.36 8.49
N LEU A 157 8.80 5.74 8.02
CA LEU A 157 8.61 6.41 6.74
C LEU A 157 9.18 7.84 6.76
N GLU A 158 8.91 8.61 7.82
CA GLU A 158 9.46 9.96 7.97
C GLU A 158 10.99 9.96 7.95
N GLN A 159 11.61 9.05 8.68
CA GLN A 159 13.07 8.91 8.68
C GLN A 159 13.61 8.56 7.29
N GLU A 160 12.99 7.62 6.58
CA GLU A 160 13.44 7.20 5.26
C GLU A 160 13.38 8.32 4.23
N PHE A 161 12.27 9.07 4.20
CA PHE A 161 12.08 10.16 3.26
C PHE A 161 12.77 11.48 3.68
N LYS A 162 13.25 11.57 4.91
CA LYS A 162 14.06 12.69 5.40
C LYS A 162 15.53 12.55 5.04
N ILE A 163 16.06 11.32 5.08
CA ILE A 163 17.48 11.06 4.87
C ILE A 163 17.83 11.01 3.36
N GLY A 164 16.85 10.67 2.52
CA GLY A 164 17.07 10.44 1.10
C GLY A 164 17.64 9.06 0.81
N THR A 165 17.84 8.73 -0.47
CA THR A 165 18.42 7.47 -0.85
C THR A 165 19.89 7.60 -1.26
N PHE A 166 20.67 6.56 -1.03
CA PHE A 166 22.06 6.51 -1.42
C PHE A 166 22.26 6.71 -2.94
N ASN A 167 21.36 6.17 -3.76
CA ASN A 167 21.46 6.24 -5.22
C ASN A 167 21.06 7.59 -5.81
N TYR A 168 20.18 8.32 -5.15
CA TYR A 168 19.61 9.55 -5.68
C TYR A 168 20.01 10.80 -4.91
N ASN A 169 20.66 10.60 -3.77
CA ASN A 169 21.24 11.66 -2.94
C ASN A 169 20.29 12.85 -2.74
N TYR A 170 18.98 12.60 -2.61
CA TYR A 170 18.05 13.66 -2.28
C TYR A 170 18.06 13.87 -0.76
N GLN A 171 18.34 15.10 -0.35
CA GLN A 171 18.43 15.49 1.05
C GLN A 171 17.17 16.22 1.54
N LYS A 172 16.18 16.36 0.66
CA LYS A 172 14.97 17.10 0.94
C LYS A 172 14.00 16.24 1.74
N TYR A 173 13.52 16.79 2.85
CA TYR A 173 12.44 16.18 3.62
C TYR A 173 11.12 16.32 2.89
N PHE A 174 10.42 15.21 2.72
CA PHE A 174 9.06 15.18 2.19
C PHE A 174 8.07 15.07 3.34
N PRO A 175 7.22 16.10 3.58
CA PRO A 175 6.19 16.03 4.60
C PRO A 175 5.25 14.83 4.37
N LEU A 176 4.89 14.15 5.46
CA LEU A 176 3.98 13.02 5.43
C LEU A 176 2.65 13.38 6.07
N ILE A 177 1.56 13.00 5.40
CA ILE A 177 0.22 12.97 5.96
C ILE A 177 -0.21 11.51 6.07
N PHE A 178 -0.40 11.02 7.30
CA PHE A 178 -0.74 9.65 7.57
C PHE A 178 -2.20 9.54 8.00
N LYS A 179 -2.99 8.73 7.28
CA LYS A 179 -4.41 8.51 7.56
C LYS A 179 -4.73 7.01 7.60
N ASN A 180 -5.70 6.66 8.44
CA ASN A 180 -6.22 5.30 8.49
C ASN A 180 -7.28 5.09 7.40
N LEU A 181 -7.15 4.03 6.63
CA LEU A 181 -8.09 3.63 5.58
C LEU A 181 -9.52 3.39 6.12
N LYS A 182 -9.67 2.77 7.28
CA LYS A 182 -10.98 2.46 7.90
C LYS A 182 -11.88 3.67 8.18
N LYS A 183 -11.36 4.89 8.07
CA LYS A 183 -12.14 6.12 8.23
C LYS A 183 -12.69 6.68 6.92
N PHE A 184 -12.46 6.00 5.79
CA PHE A 184 -12.80 6.50 4.44
C PHE A 184 -13.66 5.55 3.61
N ILE A 185 -14.09 4.41 4.19
CA ILE A 185 -15.04 3.45 3.59
C ILE A 185 -16.39 3.59 4.25
#